data_fb4bb16154ee8ba48d92d211376ddd5e
#
_entry.id   fb4bb16154ee8ba48d92d211376ddd5e
#
_cell.length_a   1.000
_cell.length_b   1.000
_cell.length_c   1.000
_cell.angle_alpha   90.00
_cell.angle_beta   90.00
_cell.angle_gamma   90.00
#
_symmetry.space_group_name_H-M   'P 1'
#
loop_
_entity.id
_entity.type
_entity.pdbx_description
1 polymer ?
#
loop_
_entity_poly.entity_id
_entity_poly.type
_entity_poly.pdbx_seq_one_letter_code
_entity_poly.pdbx_strand_id
1 'polypeptide(L)'
;MRAILSQLEAILDRLAQPERLSAEEVGFLLRDWDAAMACLEGFPESAAAAALAPGEKLYLRVWLQRILDRLPVVQDLLVVHKSDLAKQLFSENRRLKSLNSRYSAEFWGSSRLQQKV
;
A
#
# COMPACT_ATOMS: atom_id res chain seq x y z
N MET A 1 -9.68 0.71 7.69
CA MET A 1 -8.32 0.59 7.12
C MET A 1 -7.87 -0.84 6.86
N ARG A 2 -8.23 -1.79 7.69
CA ARG A 2 -7.86 -3.20 7.46
C ARG A 2 -8.34 -3.73 6.12
N ALA A 3 -9.56 -3.38 5.73
CA ALA A 3 -10.11 -3.79 4.44
C ALA A 3 -9.29 -3.23 3.28
N ILE A 4 -8.81 -2.01 3.40
CA ILE A 4 -8.00 -1.37 2.37
C ILE A 4 -6.66 -2.09 2.23
N LEU A 5 -5.99 -2.34 3.34
CA LEU A 5 -4.69 -3.02 3.32
C LEU A 5 -4.83 -4.46 2.84
N SER A 6 -5.89 -5.15 3.24
CA SER A 6 -6.17 -6.51 2.76
C SER A 6 -6.39 -6.53 1.25
N GLN A 7 -7.09 -5.54 0.72
CA GLN A 7 -7.31 -5.42 -0.72
C GLN A 7 -6.00 -5.18 -1.47
N LEU A 8 -5.14 -4.32 -0.95
CA LEU A 8 -3.83 -4.06 -1.55
C LEU A 8 -2.97 -5.34 -1.58
N GLU A 9 -2.97 -6.10 -0.48
CA GLU A 9 -2.25 -7.36 -0.43
C GLU A 9 -2.79 -8.38 -1.43
N ALA A 10 -4.10 -8.49 -1.55
CA ALA A 10 -4.72 -9.41 -2.49
C ALA A 10 -4.33 -9.06 -3.93
N ILE A 11 -4.27 -7.78 -4.26
CA ILE A 11 -3.83 -7.32 -5.56
C ILE A 11 -2.37 -7.71 -5.79
N LEU A 12 -1.49 -7.51 -4.81
CA LEU A 12 -0.09 -7.88 -4.92
C LEU A 12 0.08 -9.39 -5.09
N ASP A 13 -0.74 -10.19 -4.40
CA ASP A 13 -0.72 -11.64 -4.56
C ASP A 13 -1.03 -12.06 -6.01
N ARG A 14 -1.99 -11.37 -6.65
CA ARG A 14 -2.31 -11.62 -8.05
C ARG A 14 -1.20 -11.16 -8.98
N LEU A 15 -0.64 -10.00 -8.74
CA LEU A 15 0.44 -9.44 -9.55
C LEU A 15 1.73 -10.24 -9.43
N ALA A 16 1.92 -10.97 -8.35
CA ALA A 16 3.09 -11.82 -8.15
C ALA A 16 3.09 -13.06 -9.06
N GLN A 17 2.00 -13.30 -9.78
CA GLN A 17 1.89 -14.41 -10.73
C GLN A 17 1.56 -13.86 -12.13
N PRO A 18 2.50 -13.13 -12.74
CA PRO A 18 2.20 -12.39 -13.97
C PRO A 18 1.82 -13.27 -15.15
N GLU A 19 2.25 -14.52 -15.17
CA GLU A 19 1.93 -15.47 -16.25
C GLU A 19 0.47 -15.89 -16.24
N ARG A 20 -0.24 -15.65 -15.15
CA ARG A 20 -1.67 -15.98 -15.01
C ARG A 20 -2.58 -14.79 -15.28
N LEU A 21 -2.00 -13.64 -15.61
CA LEU A 21 -2.78 -12.42 -15.78
C LEU A 21 -3.04 -12.13 -17.25
N SER A 22 -4.31 -11.90 -17.59
CA SER A 22 -4.68 -11.32 -18.88
C SER A 22 -4.52 -9.81 -18.82
N ALA A 23 -4.46 -9.14 -19.97
CA ALA A 23 -4.41 -7.69 -20.02
C ALA A 23 -5.63 -7.06 -19.36
N GLU A 24 -6.79 -7.69 -19.51
CA GLU A 24 -8.05 -7.22 -18.92
C GLU A 24 -8.00 -7.30 -17.41
N GLU A 25 -7.50 -8.41 -16.85
CA GLU A 25 -7.34 -8.57 -15.41
C GLU A 25 -6.37 -7.54 -14.83
N VAL A 26 -5.27 -7.27 -15.53
CA VAL A 26 -4.30 -6.25 -15.11
C VAL A 26 -5.00 -4.89 -15.02
N GLY A 27 -5.83 -4.55 -16.00
CA GLY A 27 -6.59 -3.30 -15.98
C GLY A 27 -7.51 -3.20 -14.76
N PHE A 28 -8.20 -4.28 -14.42
CA PHE A 28 -9.07 -4.31 -13.24
C PHE A 28 -8.26 -4.19 -11.95
N LEU A 29 -7.15 -4.90 -11.85
CA LEU A 29 -6.31 -4.85 -10.65
C LEU A 29 -5.74 -3.46 -10.42
N LEU A 30 -5.28 -2.79 -11.47
CA LEU A 30 -4.75 -1.43 -11.34
C LEU A 30 -5.82 -0.43 -10.96
N ARG A 31 -7.04 -0.60 -11.47
CA ARG A 31 -8.17 0.24 -11.11
C ARG A 31 -8.53 0.06 -9.64
N ASP A 32 -8.57 -1.19 -9.18
CA ASP A 32 -8.86 -1.50 -7.78
C ASP A 32 -7.76 -0.97 -6.86
N TRP A 33 -6.51 -1.07 -7.30
CA TRP A 33 -5.38 -0.52 -6.57
C TRP A 33 -5.52 0.98 -6.39
N ASP A 34 -5.84 1.70 -7.47
CA ASP A 34 -5.99 3.15 -7.41
C ASP A 34 -7.14 3.55 -6.49
N ALA A 35 -8.26 2.84 -6.55
CA ALA A 35 -9.39 3.10 -5.65
C ALA A 35 -9.01 2.87 -4.19
N ALA A 36 -8.28 1.80 -3.89
CA ALA A 36 -7.82 1.52 -2.55
C ALA A 36 -6.83 2.58 -2.06
N MET A 37 -5.93 3.02 -2.94
CA MET A 37 -4.98 4.09 -2.61
C MET A 37 -5.69 5.40 -2.31
N ALA A 38 -6.72 5.74 -3.07
CA ALA A 38 -7.52 6.95 -2.83
C ALA A 38 -8.17 6.91 -1.44
N CYS A 39 -8.72 5.75 -1.06
CA CYS A 39 -9.28 5.58 0.27
C CYS A 39 -8.21 5.71 1.36
N LEU A 40 -7.03 5.16 1.12
CA LEU A 40 -5.93 5.23 2.07
C LEU A 40 -5.44 6.67 2.24
N GLU A 41 -5.42 7.44 1.16
CA GLU A 41 -4.99 8.84 1.21
C GLU A 41 -5.94 9.70 2.06
N GLY A 42 -7.23 9.38 2.06
CA GLY A 42 -8.23 10.12 2.83
C GLY A 42 -8.48 9.59 4.24
N PHE A 43 -7.93 8.42 4.56
CA PHE A 43 -8.25 7.75 5.83
C PHE A 43 -7.85 8.55 7.07
N PRO A 44 -6.68 9.24 7.13
CA PRO A 44 -6.29 9.96 8.36
C PRO A 44 -7.29 11.01 8.82
N GLU A 45 -8.06 11.58 7.91
CA GLU A 45 -9.07 12.58 8.24
C GLU A 45 -10.44 11.97 8.60
N SER A 46 -10.58 10.65 8.54
CA SER A 46 -11.85 9.99 8.78
C SER A 46 -12.15 9.82 10.26
N ALA A 47 -13.44 9.67 10.58
CA ALA A 47 -13.87 9.38 11.95
C ALA A 47 -13.33 8.03 12.42
N ALA A 48 -13.23 7.05 11.51
CA ALA A 48 -12.70 5.74 11.84
C ALA A 48 -11.22 5.83 12.26
N ALA A 49 -10.45 6.70 11.61
CA ALA A 49 -9.05 6.93 11.99
C ALA A 49 -8.94 7.52 13.39
N ALA A 50 -9.80 8.47 13.71
CA ALA A 50 -9.81 9.12 15.02
C ALA A 50 -10.16 8.14 16.14
N ALA A 51 -10.89 7.07 15.81
CA ALA A 51 -11.33 6.07 16.79
C ALA A 51 -10.28 4.97 17.03
N LEU A 52 -9.18 4.93 16.29
CA LEU A 52 -8.18 3.89 16.44
C LEU A 52 -7.38 4.01 17.72
N ALA A 53 -7.23 2.89 18.42
CA ALA A 53 -6.35 2.80 19.58
C ALA A 53 -4.86 2.78 19.12
N PRO A 54 -3.93 3.22 20.00
CA PRO A 54 -2.50 3.21 19.63
C PRO A 54 -1.97 1.84 19.20
N GLY A 55 -2.43 0.77 19.84
CA GLY A 55 -2.03 -0.59 19.45
C GLY A 55 -2.50 -0.97 18.06
N GLU A 56 -3.69 -0.52 17.67
CA GLU A 56 -4.20 -0.74 16.33
C GLU A 56 -3.42 0.04 15.30
N LYS A 57 -3.03 1.27 15.61
CA LYS A 57 -2.20 2.08 14.72
C LYS A 57 -0.86 1.41 14.46
N LEU A 58 -0.25 0.86 15.51
CA LEU A 58 1.01 0.15 15.36
C LEU A 58 0.86 -1.07 14.47
N TYR A 59 -0.20 -1.85 14.68
CA TYR A 59 -0.49 -3.03 13.86
C TYR A 59 -0.64 -2.65 12.38
N LEU A 60 -1.41 -1.60 12.11
CA LEU A 60 -1.65 -1.13 10.74
C LEU A 60 -0.38 -0.58 10.10
N ARG A 61 0.45 0.09 10.90
CA ARG A 61 1.73 0.61 10.42
C ARG A 61 2.66 -0.52 9.97
N VAL A 62 2.74 -1.58 10.76
CA VAL A 62 3.55 -2.75 10.43
C VAL A 62 3.00 -3.42 9.16
N TRP A 63 1.69 -3.52 9.06
CA TRP A 63 1.04 -4.10 7.88
C TRP A 63 1.35 -3.30 6.62
N LEU A 64 1.24 -1.98 6.70
CA LEU A 64 1.56 -1.10 5.58
C LEU A 64 3.03 -1.25 5.16
N GLN A 65 3.93 -1.37 6.14
CA GLN A 65 5.34 -1.56 5.84
C GLN A 65 5.59 -2.88 5.10
N ARG A 66 4.87 -3.93 5.46
CA ARG A 66 4.97 -5.21 4.74
C ARG A 66 4.54 -5.08 3.28
N ILE A 67 3.49 -4.31 3.04
CA ILE A 67 3.05 -4.05 1.67
C ILE A 67 4.12 -3.29 0.90
N LEU A 68 4.69 -2.26 1.51
CA LEU A 68 5.80 -1.50 0.91
C LEU A 68 6.99 -2.39 0.57
N ASP A 69 7.32 -3.33 1.46
CA ASP A 69 8.45 -4.23 1.24
C ASP A 69 8.19 -5.21 0.10
N ARG A 70 6.93 -5.56 -0.15
CA ARG A 70 6.56 -6.48 -1.23
C ARG A 70 6.58 -5.82 -2.61
N LEU A 71 6.35 -4.51 -2.68
CA LEU A 71 6.24 -3.82 -3.97
C LEU A 71 7.47 -3.99 -4.86
N PRO A 72 8.71 -3.78 -4.37
CA PRO A 72 9.89 -3.98 -5.21
C PRO A 72 10.05 -5.42 -5.67
N VAL A 73 9.70 -6.39 -4.84
CA VAL A 73 9.79 -7.81 -5.18
C VAL A 73 8.83 -8.15 -6.32
N VAL A 74 7.58 -7.69 -6.22
CA VAL A 74 6.59 -7.91 -7.27
C VAL A 74 6.98 -7.17 -8.55
N GLN A 75 7.51 -5.96 -8.41
CA GLN A 75 7.99 -5.19 -9.54
C GLN A 75 9.08 -5.94 -10.31
N ASP A 76 10.03 -6.54 -9.61
CA ASP A 76 11.10 -7.31 -10.23
C ASP A 76 10.53 -8.52 -11.00
N LEU A 77 9.53 -9.18 -10.46
CA LEU A 77 8.86 -10.29 -11.14
C LEU A 77 8.18 -9.82 -12.44
N LEU A 78 7.62 -8.61 -12.43
CA LEU A 78 6.90 -8.06 -13.56
C LEU A 78 7.81 -7.54 -14.67
N VAL A 79 9.05 -7.15 -14.35
CA VAL A 79 9.98 -6.59 -15.33
C VAL A 79 10.17 -7.53 -16.52
N VAL A 80 10.26 -8.83 -16.25
CA VAL A 80 10.49 -9.84 -17.30
C VAL A 80 9.24 -10.07 -18.14
N HIS A 81 8.07 -10.09 -17.52
CA HIS A 81 6.83 -10.51 -18.18
C HIS A 81 5.95 -9.36 -18.67
N LYS A 82 5.95 -8.25 -17.93
CA LYS A 82 5.06 -7.11 -18.20
C LYS A 82 5.76 -5.81 -17.80
N SER A 83 6.70 -5.36 -18.64
CA SER A 83 7.55 -4.21 -18.31
C SER A 83 6.76 -2.91 -18.08
N ASP A 84 5.68 -2.68 -18.83
CA ASP A 84 4.86 -1.48 -18.64
C ASP A 84 4.17 -1.50 -17.29
N LEU A 85 3.71 -2.67 -16.85
CA LEU A 85 3.10 -2.84 -15.54
C LEU A 85 4.14 -2.62 -14.44
N ALA A 86 5.38 -3.09 -14.65
CA ALA A 86 6.46 -2.87 -13.70
C ALA A 86 6.74 -1.37 -13.50
N LYS A 87 6.68 -0.59 -14.58
CA LYS A 87 6.88 0.86 -14.50
C LYS A 87 5.75 1.54 -13.72
N GLN A 88 4.51 1.11 -13.95
CA GLN A 88 3.37 1.62 -13.20
C GLN A 88 3.50 1.29 -11.71
N LEU A 89 3.94 0.08 -11.41
CA LEU A 89 4.12 -0.34 -10.03
C LEU A 89 5.27 0.43 -9.36
N PHE A 90 6.29 0.80 -10.12
CA PHE A 90 7.35 1.66 -9.61
C PHE A 90 6.79 3.01 -9.16
N SER A 91 5.93 3.61 -9.99
CA SER A 91 5.26 4.88 -9.63
C SER A 91 4.38 4.72 -8.40
N GLU A 92 3.65 3.60 -8.31
CA GLU A 92 2.79 3.33 -7.16
C GLU A 92 3.59 3.07 -5.90
N ASN A 93 4.77 2.45 -6.02
CA ASN A 93 5.67 2.28 -4.90
C ASN A 93 6.11 3.63 -4.34
N ARG A 94 6.48 4.56 -5.23
CA ARG A 94 6.86 5.92 -4.82
C ARG A 94 5.69 6.63 -4.16
N ARG A 95 4.49 6.50 -4.72
CA ARG A 95 3.27 7.08 -4.17
C ARG A 95 3.00 6.56 -2.75
N LEU A 96 3.11 5.25 -2.56
CA LEU A 96 2.84 4.64 -1.27
C LEU A 96 3.91 5.00 -0.24
N LYS A 97 5.18 5.09 -0.65
CA LYS A 97 6.25 5.55 0.25
C LYS A 97 6.02 6.98 0.72
N SER A 98 5.62 7.84 -0.21
CA SER A 98 5.30 9.23 0.12
C SER A 98 4.12 9.31 1.08
N LEU A 99 3.09 8.50 0.84
CA LEU A 99 1.93 8.43 1.70
C LEU A 99 2.30 7.94 3.10
N ASN A 100 3.14 6.91 3.19
CA ASN A 100 3.59 6.37 4.47
C ASN A 100 4.41 7.41 5.25
N SER A 101 5.22 8.21 4.56
CA SER A 101 5.95 9.31 5.19
C SER A 101 4.99 10.34 5.79
N ARG A 102 3.93 10.68 5.06
CA ARG A 102 2.90 11.58 5.56
C ARG A 102 2.17 10.98 6.74
N TYR A 103 1.84 9.71 6.69
CA TYR A 103 1.23 8.99 7.81
C TYR A 103 2.13 9.02 9.04
N SER A 104 3.44 8.83 8.85
CA SER A 104 4.39 8.85 9.96
C SER A 104 4.44 10.23 10.61
N ALA A 105 4.36 11.30 9.82
CA ALA A 105 4.40 12.66 10.35
C ALA A 105 3.10 13.07 11.04
N GLU A 106 1.94 12.66 10.49
CA GLU A 106 0.64 13.20 10.89
C GLU A 106 -0.27 12.21 11.64
N PHE A 107 -0.11 10.92 11.35
CA PHE A 107 -1.05 9.91 11.84
C PHE A 107 -0.42 8.91 12.80
N TRP A 108 0.71 8.29 12.40
CA TRP A 108 1.38 7.34 13.28
C TRP A 108 1.90 8.00 14.55
N GLY A 109 2.59 9.11 14.43
CA GLY A 109 2.98 10.07 15.47
C GLY A 109 3.75 9.54 16.67
N SER A 110 3.33 8.44 17.24
CA SER A 110 3.87 7.87 18.46
C SER A 110 5.35 7.53 18.36
N SER A 111 5.83 7.13 17.19
CA SER A 111 7.24 6.83 17.00
C SER A 111 8.11 8.06 17.17
N ARG A 112 7.61 9.22 16.80
CA ARG A 112 8.33 10.47 17.00
C ARG A 112 8.46 10.80 18.48
N LEU A 113 7.40 10.56 19.23
CA LEU A 113 7.45 10.78 20.69
C LEU A 113 8.44 9.84 21.34
N GLN A 114 8.50 8.61 20.87
CA GLN A 114 9.45 7.63 21.37
C GLN A 114 10.89 8.04 21.11
N GLN A 115 11.14 8.69 19.99
CA GLN A 115 12.48 9.14 19.65
C GLN A 115 12.98 10.27 20.55
N LYS A 116 12.08 11.01 21.14
CA LYS A 116 12.44 12.13 22.02
C LYS A 116 12.73 11.68 23.45
N VAL A 117 12.36 10.48 23.75
CA VAL A 117 12.60 9.90 25.07
C VAL A 117 13.94 9.23 25.12
#